data_68fa2a5b8e9acd3fc169c0c083f8e44c
#
_entry.id   68fa2a5b8e9acd3fc169c0c083f8e44c
#
_cell.length_a   1.000
_cell.length_b   1.000
_cell.length_c   1.000
_cell.angle_alpha   90.00
_cell.angle_beta   90.00
_cell.angle_gamma   90.00
#
_symmetry.space_group_name_H-M   'P 1'
#
loop_
_entity.id
_entity.type
_entity.pdbx_description
1 polymer ?
#
loop_
_entity_poly.entity_id
_entity_poly.type
_entity_poly.pdbx_seq_one_letter_code
_entity_poly.pdbx_strand_id
1 'polypeptide(L)'
;MSDFSRHIAPPGMATVYRATLDALAQYGPRRAGVAHIARLADTNRTFIYRNWADPQALIRNATLGELKHLLQLARDVPGPLLPPGCLAIRVVLRATRLLREHPVVGAMARTEPTLAHTAVLRPTTVWHETAWQWLTEHVTGHLPRGPERNTATLAVLTTALPYAFTPPLEGPEDATEQASLYRRLSTSLHLCLGLPADCPDCTATTKTWSSATGAPL
;
A
#
# COMPACT_ATOMS: atom_id res chain seq x y z
N MET A 1 -7.85 6.24 23.10
CA MET A 1 -6.77 7.18 22.78
C MET A 1 -5.50 6.37 22.75
N SER A 2 -5.21 5.74 21.61
CA SER A 2 -4.00 4.92 21.43
C SER A 2 -2.99 5.78 20.69
N ASP A 3 -1.98 6.12 21.43
CA ASP A 3 -0.82 6.91 21.03
C ASP A 3 -0.05 6.13 19.94
N PHE A 4 -0.30 6.44 18.66
CA PHE A 4 0.57 6.05 17.57
C PHE A 4 1.83 6.94 17.64
N SER A 5 2.63 6.72 18.69
CA SER A 5 3.96 7.32 18.78
C SER A 5 4.71 7.00 17.51
N ARG A 6 5.00 8.04 16.74
CA ARG A 6 5.97 8.03 15.65
C ARG A 6 7.22 7.34 16.18
N HIS A 7 7.45 6.11 15.78
CA HIS A 7 8.76 5.48 15.93
C HIS A 7 9.69 6.21 14.97
N ILE A 8 10.13 7.40 15.35
CA ILE A 8 11.22 8.09 14.67
C ILE A 8 12.46 7.25 14.97
N ALA A 9 12.87 6.47 14.00
CA ALA A 9 14.13 5.75 14.08
C ALA A 9 15.26 6.74 14.37
N PRO A 10 16.27 6.38 15.18
CA PRO A 10 17.46 7.21 15.37
C PRO A 10 18.03 7.62 13.99
N PRO A 11 18.61 8.83 13.83
CA PRO A 11 19.00 9.39 12.54
C PRO A 11 19.73 8.43 11.61
N GLY A 12 20.64 7.62 12.14
CA GLY A 12 21.35 6.61 11.36
C GLY A 12 20.49 5.44 10.87
N MET A 13 19.44 5.08 11.58
CA MET A 13 18.51 4.00 11.19
C MET A 13 17.57 4.43 10.08
N ALA A 14 17.07 5.67 10.09
CA ALA A 14 16.22 6.19 9.02
C ALA A 14 16.94 6.18 7.67
N THR A 15 18.22 6.53 7.65
CA THR A 15 19.06 6.47 6.44
C THR A 15 19.20 5.04 5.93
N VAL A 16 19.43 4.06 6.83
CA VAL A 16 19.53 2.66 6.44
C VAL A 16 18.20 2.10 5.92
N TYR A 17 17.08 2.48 6.51
CA TYR A 17 15.76 2.06 6.00
C TYR A 17 15.49 2.62 4.60
N ARG A 18 15.79 3.89 4.35
CA ARG A 18 15.67 4.48 3.02
C ARG A 18 16.57 3.77 2.01
N ALA A 19 17.85 3.59 2.33
CA ALA A 19 18.79 2.85 1.50
C ALA A 19 18.34 1.40 1.23
N THR A 20 17.64 0.78 2.18
CA THR A 20 17.06 -0.55 1.99
C THR A 20 15.93 -0.52 0.97
N LEU A 21 15.02 0.47 1.05
CA LEU A 21 13.96 0.65 0.07
C LEU A 21 14.52 0.96 -1.33
N ASP A 22 15.54 1.82 -1.40
CA ASP A 22 16.23 2.16 -2.66
C ASP A 22 16.91 0.92 -3.28
N ALA A 23 17.58 0.09 -2.45
CA ALA A 23 18.15 -1.16 -2.90
C ALA A 23 17.09 -2.14 -3.43
N LEU A 24 15.95 -2.26 -2.74
CA LEU A 24 14.83 -3.09 -3.16
C LEU A 24 14.23 -2.61 -4.48
N ALA A 25 14.05 -1.30 -4.64
CA ALA A 25 13.53 -0.71 -5.87
C ALA A 25 14.48 -0.92 -7.07
N GLN A 26 15.79 -0.80 -6.83
CA GLN A 26 16.81 -0.88 -7.87
C GLN A 26 17.15 -2.33 -8.28
N TYR A 27 17.31 -3.23 -7.30
CA TYR A 27 17.83 -4.59 -7.53
C TYR A 27 16.78 -5.69 -7.36
N GLY A 28 15.61 -5.38 -6.81
CA GLY A 28 14.59 -6.35 -6.40
C GLY A 28 14.97 -7.10 -5.11
N PRO A 29 14.00 -7.81 -4.49
CA PRO A 29 14.17 -8.41 -3.16
C PRO A 29 15.24 -9.49 -3.08
N ARG A 30 15.50 -10.25 -4.15
CA ARG A 30 16.53 -11.30 -4.16
C ARG A 30 17.96 -10.78 -4.26
N ARG A 31 18.15 -9.62 -4.90
CA ARG A 31 19.48 -9.05 -5.17
C ARG A 31 19.86 -7.92 -4.21
N ALA A 32 18.90 -7.36 -3.50
CA ALA A 32 19.11 -6.30 -2.51
C ALA A 32 19.84 -6.86 -1.26
N GLY A 33 21.14 -7.06 -1.37
CA GLY A 33 21.98 -7.57 -0.28
C GLY A 33 22.54 -6.46 0.61
N VAL A 34 23.02 -6.84 1.81
CA VAL A 34 23.63 -5.94 2.80
C VAL A 34 24.71 -5.05 2.22
N ALA A 35 25.49 -5.55 1.23
CA ALA A 35 26.52 -4.76 0.57
C ALA A 35 25.96 -3.55 -0.20
N HIS A 36 24.83 -3.74 -0.90
CA HIS A 36 24.18 -2.66 -1.62
C HIS A 36 23.58 -1.64 -0.64
N ILE A 37 22.91 -2.14 0.41
CA ILE A 37 22.32 -1.30 1.45
C ILE A 37 23.40 -0.47 2.16
N ALA A 38 24.49 -1.10 2.58
CA ALA A 38 25.60 -0.40 3.26
C ALA A 38 26.19 0.71 2.38
N ARG A 39 26.40 0.45 1.09
CA ARG A 39 26.90 1.43 0.12
C ARG A 39 25.93 2.60 -0.06
N LEU A 40 24.61 2.32 -0.21
CA LEU A 40 23.59 3.37 -0.39
C LEU A 40 23.38 4.19 0.89
N ALA A 41 23.56 3.59 2.06
CA ALA A 41 23.43 4.26 3.36
C ALA A 41 24.69 4.97 3.81
N ASP A 42 25.75 4.97 3.01
CA ASP A 42 27.08 5.48 3.38
C ASP A 42 27.56 4.94 4.74
N THR A 43 27.44 3.62 4.92
CA THR A 43 27.83 2.93 6.16
C THR A 43 28.55 1.62 5.85
N ASN A 44 28.98 0.90 6.89
CA ASN A 44 29.61 -0.40 6.73
C ASN A 44 28.68 -1.55 7.12
N ARG A 45 28.99 -2.76 6.62
CA ARG A 45 28.20 -3.97 6.90
C ARG A 45 28.14 -4.30 8.39
N THR A 46 29.20 -4.00 9.14
CA THR A 46 29.27 -4.24 10.59
C THR A 46 28.23 -3.45 11.34
N PHE A 47 27.98 -2.19 10.93
CA PHE A 47 26.91 -1.38 11.50
C PHE A 47 25.54 -2.03 11.29
N ILE A 48 25.27 -2.56 10.08
CA ILE A 48 24.00 -3.20 9.77
C ILE A 48 23.83 -4.47 10.62
N TYR A 49 24.82 -5.37 10.65
CA TYR A 49 24.73 -6.61 11.44
C TYR A 49 24.66 -6.39 12.95
N ARG A 50 25.19 -5.28 13.44
CA ARG A 50 25.06 -4.92 14.86
C ARG A 50 23.66 -4.46 15.25
N ASN A 51 22.92 -3.86 14.33
CA ASN A 51 21.60 -3.28 14.62
C ASN A 51 20.43 -4.19 14.19
N TRP A 52 20.67 -5.14 13.30
CA TRP A 52 19.65 -6.11 12.85
C TRP A 52 20.19 -7.53 12.93
N ALA A 53 19.41 -8.41 13.55
CA ALA A 53 19.80 -9.83 13.75
C ALA A 53 20.13 -10.54 12.43
N ASP A 54 19.43 -10.16 11.36
CA ASP A 54 19.64 -10.66 10.00
C ASP A 54 19.18 -9.64 8.95
N PRO A 55 19.65 -9.77 7.69
CA PRO A 55 19.22 -8.90 6.59
C PRO A 55 17.70 -8.95 6.33
N GLN A 56 17.05 -10.08 6.60
CA GLN A 56 15.62 -10.22 6.41
C GLN A 56 14.83 -9.39 7.44
N ALA A 57 15.35 -9.28 8.68
CA ALA A 57 14.80 -8.40 9.69
C ALA A 57 14.86 -6.92 9.25
N LEU A 58 15.99 -6.50 8.67
CA LEU A 58 16.14 -5.15 8.13
C LEU A 58 15.13 -4.89 7.00
N ILE A 59 15.07 -5.78 6.01
CA ILE A 59 14.14 -5.66 4.87
C ILE A 59 12.68 -5.63 5.37
N ARG A 60 12.33 -6.54 6.28
CA ARG A 60 11.00 -6.59 6.89
C ARG A 60 10.64 -5.29 7.60
N ASN A 61 11.55 -4.75 8.41
CA ASN A 61 11.31 -3.51 9.15
C ASN A 61 11.15 -2.30 8.23
N ALA A 62 12.02 -2.18 7.21
CA ALA A 62 11.95 -1.11 6.22
C ALA A 62 10.64 -1.16 5.42
N THR A 63 10.29 -2.33 4.86
CA THR A 63 9.08 -2.49 4.05
C THR A 63 7.80 -2.39 4.87
N LEU A 64 7.80 -2.84 6.13
CA LEU A 64 6.67 -2.67 7.03
C LEU A 64 6.46 -1.21 7.43
N GLY A 65 7.56 -0.50 7.70
CA GLY A 65 7.51 0.94 7.98
C GLY A 65 6.93 1.72 6.80
N GLU A 66 7.38 1.39 5.59
CA GLU A 66 6.89 2.02 4.36
C GLU A 66 5.42 1.69 4.09
N LEU A 67 5.00 0.42 4.26
CA LEU A 67 3.58 0.06 4.15
C LEU A 67 2.72 0.90 5.10
N LYS A 68 3.11 1.01 6.37
CA LYS A 68 2.39 1.83 7.36
C LYS A 68 2.31 3.29 6.94
N HIS A 69 3.40 3.84 6.40
CA HIS A 69 3.45 5.21 5.90
C HIS A 69 2.48 5.42 4.73
N LEU A 70 2.50 4.56 3.71
CA LEU A 70 1.59 4.63 2.56
C LEU A 70 0.12 4.49 2.98
N LEU A 71 -0.18 3.57 3.88
CA LEU A 71 -1.52 3.40 4.43
C LEU A 71 -1.99 4.62 5.23
N GLN A 72 -1.09 5.29 5.95
CA GLN A 72 -1.40 6.54 6.62
C GLN A 72 -1.69 7.67 5.62
N LEU A 73 -0.87 7.84 4.59
CA LEU A 73 -1.11 8.80 3.52
C LEU A 73 -2.43 8.56 2.78
N ALA A 74 -2.84 7.31 2.67
CA ALA A 74 -4.09 6.96 1.99
C ALA A 74 -5.34 7.50 2.72
N ARG A 75 -5.26 7.80 4.00
CA ARG A 75 -6.37 8.36 4.80
C ARG A 75 -6.65 9.84 4.48
N ASP A 76 -5.64 10.57 4.05
CA ASP A 76 -5.76 12.00 3.73
C ASP A 76 -6.41 12.16 2.34
N VAL A 77 -7.70 11.85 2.25
CA VAL A 77 -8.44 11.95 0.99
C VAL A 77 -9.00 13.36 0.84
N PRO A 78 -8.49 14.16 -0.11
CA PRO A 78 -9.04 15.47 -0.37
C PRO A 78 -10.41 15.37 -1.05
N GLY A 79 -11.28 16.33 -0.77
CA GLY A 79 -12.55 16.47 -1.48
C GLY A 79 -13.75 16.64 -0.55
N PRO A 80 -14.97 16.62 -1.11
CA PRO A 80 -16.20 16.84 -0.35
C PRO A 80 -16.44 15.74 0.68
N LEU A 81 -17.20 16.06 1.71
CA LEU A 81 -17.69 15.08 2.68
C LEU A 81 -18.50 14.00 1.95
N LEU A 82 -18.11 12.76 2.16
CA LEU A 82 -18.78 11.60 1.59
C LEU A 82 -19.44 10.74 2.69
N PRO A 83 -20.47 9.98 2.34
CA PRO A 83 -20.96 8.92 3.20
C PRO A 83 -19.83 7.96 3.61
N PRO A 84 -19.87 7.39 4.84
CA PRO A 84 -18.77 6.56 5.36
C PRO A 84 -18.31 5.43 4.41
N GLY A 85 -19.27 4.76 3.74
CA GLY A 85 -18.93 3.70 2.78
C GLY A 85 -18.22 4.23 1.54
N CYS A 86 -18.63 5.36 0.98
CA CYS A 86 -17.98 6.00 -0.16
C CYS A 86 -16.58 6.53 0.23
N LEU A 87 -16.44 7.07 1.42
CA LEU A 87 -15.13 7.49 1.95
C LEU A 87 -14.20 6.27 2.08
N ALA A 88 -14.70 5.17 2.62
CA ALA A 88 -13.93 3.91 2.75
C ALA A 88 -13.40 3.44 1.38
N ILE A 89 -14.24 3.47 0.35
CA ILE A 89 -13.83 3.10 -1.03
C ILE A 89 -12.73 4.03 -1.54
N ARG A 90 -12.88 5.35 -1.35
CA ARG A 90 -11.85 6.32 -1.77
C ARG A 90 -10.51 6.09 -1.06
N VAL A 91 -10.55 5.78 0.21
CA VAL A 91 -9.35 5.45 1.01
C VAL A 91 -8.66 4.20 0.45
N VAL A 92 -9.41 3.15 0.10
CA VAL A 92 -8.85 1.93 -0.51
C VAL A 92 -8.28 2.21 -1.90
N LEU A 93 -9.00 2.96 -2.74
CA LEU A 93 -8.52 3.33 -4.08
C LEU A 93 -7.20 4.12 -3.99
N ARG A 94 -7.11 5.06 -3.05
CA ARG A 94 -5.89 5.83 -2.81
C ARG A 94 -4.74 4.94 -2.30
N ALA A 95 -5.01 4.06 -1.34
CA ALA A 95 -4.02 3.08 -0.86
C ALA A 95 -3.48 2.20 -2.00
N THR A 96 -4.39 1.68 -2.83
CA THR A 96 -4.05 0.86 -3.99
C THR A 96 -3.19 1.63 -4.99
N ARG A 97 -3.51 2.91 -5.24
CA ARG A 97 -2.73 3.77 -6.12
C ARG A 97 -1.33 4.03 -5.57
N LEU A 98 -1.21 4.47 -4.31
CA LEU A 98 0.07 4.74 -3.66
C LEU A 98 0.98 3.51 -3.67
N LEU A 99 0.42 2.33 -3.39
CA LEU A 99 1.16 1.06 -3.44
C LEU A 99 1.62 0.75 -4.87
N ARG A 100 0.75 0.89 -5.86
CA ARG A 100 1.04 0.61 -7.28
C ARG A 100 2.13 1.53 -7.85
N GLU A 101 2.13 2.80 -7.48
CA GLU A 101 3.09 3.81 -7.92
C GLU A 101 4.41 3.72 -7.13
N HIS A 102 4.45 2.95 -6.04
CA HIS A 102 5.63 2.85 -5.19
C HIS A 102 6.75 2.02 -5.85
N PRO A 103 8.00 2.55 -5.96
CA PRO A 103 9.09 1.89 -6.69
C PRO A 103 9.41 0.46 -6.21
N VAL A 104 9.37 0.22 -4.89
CA VAL A 104 9.61 -1.12 -4.32
C VAL A 104 8.51 -2.09 -4.72
N VAL A 105 7.23 -1.66 -4.69
CA VAL A 105 6.09 -2.50 -5.09
C VAL A 105 6.20 -2.83 -6.58
N GLY A 106 6.52 -1.85 -7.41
CA GLY A 106 6.76 -2.05 -8.84
C GLY A 106 7.91 -3.03 -9.12
N ALA A 107 9.03 -2.91 -8.40
CA ALA A 107 10.14 -3.84 -8.50
C ALA A 107 9.73 -5.27 -8.08
N MET A 108 9.02 -5.41 -6.96
CA MET A 108 8.50 -6.70 -6.50
C MET A 108 7.51 -7.31 -7.49
N ALA A 109 6.59 -6.53 -8.03
CA ALA A 109 5.62 -7.00 -9.02
C ALA A 109 6.29 -7.55 -10.29
N ARG A 110 7.39 -6.93 -10.74
CA ARG A 110 8.16 -7.39 -11.90
C ARG A 110 9.04 -8.60 -11.62
N THR A 111 9.67 -8.66 -10.45
CA THR A 111 10.72 -9.67 -10.16
C THR A 111 10.22 -10.84 -9.33
N GLU A 112 9.22 -10.63 -8.46
CA GLU A 112 8.74 -11.60 -7.48
C GLU A 112 7.22 -11.48 -7.25
N PRO A 113 6.38 -11.60 -8.29
CA PRO A 113 4.93 -11.35 -8.16
C PRO A 113 4.27 -12.26 -7.11
N THR A 114 4.67 -13.52 -7.05
CA THR A 114 4.13 -14.49 -6.08
C THR A 114 4.47 -14.11 -4.64
N LEU A 115 5.69 -13.61 -4.39
CA LEU A 115 6.12 -13.20 -3.06
C LEU A 115 5.29 -12.01 -2.56
N ALA A 116 5.06 -11.03 -3.40
CA ALA A 116 4.28 -9.85 -3.09
C ALA A 116 2.84 -10.20 -2.65
N HIS A 117 2.14 -10.98 -3.46
CA HIS A 117 0.79 -11.45 -3.12
C HIS A 117 0.77 -12.31 -1.85
N THR A 118 1.70 -13.24 -1.73
CA THR A 118 1.77 -14.15 -0.58
C THR A 118 2.03 -13.39 0.72
N ALA A 119 2.88 -12.37 0.71
CA ALA A 119 3.21 -11.59 1.90
C ALA A 119 1.97 -10.92 2.51
N VAL A 120 1.05 -10.42 1.70
CA VAL A 120 -0.15 -9.72 2.19
C VAL A 120 -1.33 -10.67 2.40
N LEU A 121 -1.46 -11.75 1.62
CA LEU A 121 -2.58 -12.69 1.76
C LEU A 121 -2.40 -13.73 2.86
N ARG A 122 -1.16 -14.01 3.28
CA ARG A 122 -0.91 -14.97 4.38
C ARG A 122 -1.22 -14.37 5.75
N PRO A 123 -2.19 -14.91 6.52
CA PRO A 123 -2.55 -14.37 7.84
C PRO A 123 -1.42 -14.39 8.88
N THR A 124 -0.37 -15.16 8.64
CA THR A 124 0.78 -15.29 9.54
C THR A 124 1.88 -14.25 9.33
N THR A 125 1.70 -13.32 8.41
CA THR A 125 2.70 -12.30 8.12
C THR A 125 2.36 -10.97 8.77
N VAL A 126 3.39 -10.21 9.15
CA VAL A 126 3.22 -8.86 9.72
C VAL A 126 2.62 -7.86 8.71
N TRP A 127 2.82 -8.08 7.40
CA TRP A 127 2.22 -7.24 6.36
C TRP A 127 0.71 -7.50 6.25
N HIS A 128 0.29 -8.78 6.32
CA HIS A 128 -1.13 -9.12 6.38
C HIS A 128 -1.80 -8.51 7.61
N GLU A 129 -1.21 -8.73 8.78
CA GLU A 129 -1.74 -8.19 10.04
C GLU A 129 -1.89 -6.67 9.98
N THR A 130 -0.88 -5.97 9.46
CA THR A 130 -0.92 -4.51 9.29
C THR A 130 -2.01 -4.07 8.33
N ALA A 131 -2.13 -4.72 7.16
CA ALA A 131 -3.17 -4.40 6.18
C ALA A 131 -4.57 -4.73 6.71
N TRP A 132 -4.73 -5.88 7.37
CA TRP A 132 -5.98 -6.31 7.98
C TRP A 132 -6.46 -5.35 9.06
N GLN A 133 -5.60 -5.00 10.00
CA GLN A 133 -5.90 -4.06 11.08
C GLN A 133 -6.31 -2.70 10.50
N TRP A 134 -5.55 -2.19 9.54
CA TRP A 134 -5.86 -0.92 8.90
C TRP A 134 -7.20 -0.94 8.15
N LEU A 135 -7.51 -2.00 7.38
CA LEU A 135 -8.79 -2.17 6.72
C LEU A 135 -9.95 -2.25 7.71
N THR A 136 -9.77 -3.02 8.79
CA THR A 136 -10.80 -3.17 9.83
C THR A 136 -11.09 -1.85 10.54
N GLU A 137 -10.08 -1.03 10.75
CA GLU A 137 -10.20 0.25 11.45
C GLU A 137 -10.78 1.35 10.54
N HIS A 138 -10.30 1.46 9.31
CA HIS A 138 -10.57 2.62 8.47
C HIS A 138 -11.55 2.36 7.30
N VAL A 139 -11.79 1.10 6.96
CA VAL A 139 -12.62 0.74 5.81
C VAL A 139 -13.91 0.04 6.25
N THR A 140 -13.79 -1.02 7.02
CA THR A 140 -14.96 -1.80 7.49
C THR A 140 -15.37 -1.48 8.92
N GLY A 141 -14.75 -0.47 9.53
CA GLY A 141 -15.03 -0.04 10.91
C GLY A 141 -16.47 0.40 11.17
N HIS A 142 -17.18 0.86 10.13
CA HIS A 142 -18.60 1.22 10.18
C HIS A 142 -19.54 0.02 10.20
N LEU A 143 -19.07 -1.19 9.84
CA LEU A 143 -19.87 -2.41 9.89
C LEU A 143 -19.89 -3.00 11.32
N PRO A 144 -20.95 -3.71 11.70
CA PRO A 144 -21.02 -4.41 12.99
C PRO A 144 -19.84 -5.36 13.17
N ARG A 145 -19.33 -5.48 14.41
CA ARG A 145 -18.28 -6.47 14.70
C ARG A 145 -18.82 -7.88 14.52
N GLY A 146 -18.03 -8.75 13.88
CA GLY A 146 -18.42 -10.14 13.69
C GLY A 146 -18.02 -10.72 12.33
N PRO A 147 -18.59 -11.85 11.95
CA PRO A 147 -18.25 -12.55 10.70
C PRO A 147 -18.45 -11.69 9.45
N GLU A 148 -19.50 -10.87 9.42
CA GLU A 148 -19.78 -9.99 8.26
C GLU A 148 -18.67 -8.99 8.01
N ARG A 149 -18.17 -8.30 9.07
CA ARG A 149 -17.03 -7.39 8.97
C ARG A 149 -15.79 -8.13 8.47
N ASN A 150 -15.50 -9.29 9.02
CA ASN A 150 -14.34 -10.08 8.62
C ASN A 150 -14.43 -10.51 7.16
N THR A 151 -15.60 -10.93 6.71
CA THR A 151 -15.86 -11.30 5.31
C THR A 151 -15.68 -10.08 4.38
N ALA A 152 -16.26 -8.94 4.74
CA ALA A 152 -16.09 -7.70 3.98
C ALA A 152 -14.62 -7.25 3.93
N THR A 153 -13.89 -7.33 5.06
CA THR A 153 -12.47 -7.01 5.12
C THR A 153 -11.65 -7.90 4.20
N LEU A 154 -11.91 -9.21 4.23
CA LEU A 154 -11.24 -10.17 3.34
C LEU A 154 -11.58 -9.89 1.87
N ALA A 155 -12.84 -9.64 1.56
CA ALA A 155 -13.29 -9.33 0.20
C ALA A 155 -12.60 -8.07 -0.33
N VAL A 156 -12.53 -7.00 0.46
CA VAL A 156 -11.82 -5.76 0.10
C VAL A 156 -10.33 -6.04 -0.13
N LEU A 157 -9.67 -6.76 0.78
CA LEU A 157 -8.25 -7.08 0.68
C LEU A 157 -7.94 -7.87 -0.60
N THR A 158 -8.67 -8.96 -0.83
CA THR A 158 -8.46 -9.84 -2.00
C THR A 158 -8.82 -9.16 -3.32
N THR A 159 -9.78 -8.24 -3.31
CA THR A 159 -10.17 -7.47 -4.49
C THR A 159 -9.15 -6.38 -4.82
N ALA A 160 -8.66 -5.63 -3.83
CA ALA A 160 -7.75 -4.50 -4.05
C ALA A 160 -6.31 -4.94 -4.35
N LEU A 161 -5.86 -6.04 -3.77
CA LEU A 161 -4.46 -6.47 -3.84
C LEU A 161 -3.92 -6.70 -5.26
N PRO A 162 -4.63 -7.37 -6.18
CA PRO A 162 -4.18 -7.53 -7.56
C PRO A 162 -3.92 -6.19 -8.26
N TYR A 163 -4.75 -5.19 -8.00
CA TYR A 163 -4.58 -3.86 -8.58
C TYR A 163 -3.35 -3.13 -8.03
N ALA A 164 -3.04 -3.31 -6.74
CA ALA A 164 -1.86 -2.71 -6.12
C ALA A 164 -0.55 -3.27 -6.70
N PHE A 165 -0.53 -4.55 -7.08
CA PHE A 165 0.64 -5.23 -7.64
C PHE A 165 0.63 -5.33 -9.18
N THR A 166 -0.32 -4.74 -9.86
CA THR A 166 -0.27 -4.57 -11.31
C THR A 166 0.60 -3.36 -11.64
N PRO A 167 1.71 -3.52 -12.37
CA PRO A 167 2.56 -2.38 -12.74
C PRO A 167 1.77 -1.28 -13.44
N PRO A 168 2.14 -0.01 -13.26
CA PRO A 168 1.59 1.07 -14.07
C PRO A 168 1.82 0.76 -15.55
N LEU A 169 0.84 1.06 -16.37
CA LEU A 169 0.97 0.98 -17.82
C LEU A 169 1.79 2.19 -18.29
N GLU A 170 2.62 2.04 -19.30
CA GLU A 170 3.51 3.09 -19.82
C GLU A 170 3.03 3.54 -21.20
N GLY A 171 2.54 4.79 -21.34
CA GLY A 171 2.15 5.37 -22.63
C GLY A 171 0.92 6.29 -22.56
N PRO A 172 0.61 7.04 -23.63
CA PRO A 172 -0.51 8.00 -23.65
C PRO A 172 -1.90 7.34 -23.64
N GLU A 173 -2.03 6.09 -24.12
CA GLU A 173 -3.28 5.33 -24.04
C GLU A 173 -3.58 4.84 -22.63
N ASP A 174 -2.60 4.88 -21.75
CA ASP A 174 -2.58 4.30 -20.41
C ASP A 174 -3.45 5.06 -19.42
N ALA A 175 -3.62 6.37 -19.59
CA ALA A 175 -4.50 7.16 -18.72
C ALA A 175 -5.96 6.68 -18.78
N THR A 176 -6.44 6.31 -19.98
CA THR A 176 -7.80 5.83 -20.18
C THR A 176 -7.96 4.42 -19.62
N GLU A 177 -6.98 3.55 -19.85
CA GLU A 177 -6.98 2.20 -19.31
C GLU A 177 -6.84 2.19 -17.81
N GLN A 178 -5.96 3.02 -17.25
CA GLN A 178 -5.79 3.21 -15.81
C GLN A 178 -7.09 3.71 -15.17
N ALA A 179 -7.76 4.70 -15.76
CA ALA A 179 -9.07 5.17 -15.31
C ALA A 179 -10.13 4.06 -15.36
N SER A 180 -10.09 3.21 -16.39
CA SER A 180 -10.97 2.03 -16.51
C SER A 180 -10.70 1.01 -15.39
N LEU A 181 -9.44 0.71 -15.10
CA LEU A 181 -9.05 -0.19 -14.00
C LEU A 181 -9.56 0.32 -12.65
N TYR A 182 -9.33 1.60 -12.33
CA TYR A 182 -9.83 2.20 -11.08
C TYR A 182 -11.34 2.22 -11.00
N ARG A 183 -12.04 2.43 -12.12
CA ARG A 183 -13.51 2.35 -12.15
C ARG A 183 -14.00 0.95 -11.84
N ARG A 184 -13.39 -0.09 -12.45
CA ARG A 184 -13.72 -1.50 -12.16
C ARG A 184 -13.44 -1.85 -10.71
N LEU A 185 -12.29 -1.42 -10.18
CA LEU A 185 -11.97 -1.62 -8.76
C LEU A 185 -12.99 -0.93 -7.86
N SER A 186 -13.35 0.32 -8.15
CA SER A 186 -14.38 1.06 -7.40
C SER A 186 -15.71 0.30 -7.36
N THR A 187 -16.20 -0.15 -8.52
CA THR A 187 -17.45 -0.93 -8.62
C THR A 187 -17.37 -2.22 -7.78
N SER A 188 -16.26 -2.96 -7.88
CA SER A 188 -16.06 -4.19 -7.09
C SER A 188 -16.04 -3.91 -5.59
N LEU A 189 -15.38 -2.83 -5.15
CA LEU A 189 -15.34 -2.43 -3.75
C LEU A 189 -16.73 -2.02 -3.20
N HIS A 190 -17.56 -1.38 -4.02
CA HIS A 190 -18.96 -1.10 -3.65
C HIS A 190 -19.71 -2.39 -3.32
N LEU A 191 -19.58 -3.40 -4.18
CA LEU A 191 -20.20 -4.71 -3.96
C LEU A 191 -19.65 -5.40 -2.70
N CYS A 192 -18.33 -5.33 -2.46
CA CYS A 192 -17.72 -5.89 -1.24
C CYS A 192 -18.24 -5.27 0.06
N LEU A 193 -18.67 -4.01 0.00
CA LEU A 193 -19.21 -3.26 1.15
C LEU A 193 -20.74 -3.20 1.19
N GLY A 194 -21.42 -3.92 0.31
CA GLY A 194 -22.88 -3.95 0.22
C GLY A 194 -23.49 -2.62 -0.27
N LEU A 195 -22.73 -1.82 -1.03
CA LEU A 195 -23.16 -0.54 -1.57
C LEU A 195 -23.59 -0.67 -3.04
N PRO A 196 -24.45 0.24 -3.54
CA PRO A 196 -24.83 0.26 -4.94
C PRO A 196 -23.62 0.42 -5.86
N ALA A 197 -23.53 -0.40 -6.92
CA ALA A 197 -22.43 -0.36 -7.89
C ALA A 197 -22.34 1.00 -8.61
N ASP A 198 -23.47 1.64 -8.88
CA ASP A 198 -23.60 2.94 -9.56
C ASP A 198 -23.84 4.07 -8.55
N CYS A 199 -22.94 4.21 -7.58
CA CYS A 199 -23.03 5.27 -6.58
C CYS A 199 -22.76 6.64 -7.23
N PRO A 200 -23.73 7.59 -7.22
CA PRO A 200 -23.56 8.91 -7.84
C PRO A 200 -22.45 9.73 -7.17
N ASP A 201 -22.28 9.61 -5.85
CA ASP A 201 -21.24 10.32 -5.10
C ASP A 201 -19.83 9.89 -5.51
N CYS A 202 -19.65 8.58 -5.79
CA CYS A 202 -18.37 8.03 -6.23
C CYS A 202 -18.14 8.26 -7.73
N THR A 203 -19.17 8.26 -8.55
CA THR A 203 -19.07 8.48 -10.01
C THR A 203 -18.68 9.93 -10.33
N ALA A 204 -19.22 10.90 -9.60
CA ALA A 204 -18.84 12.30 -9.74
C ALA A 204 -17.35 12.53 -9.41
N THR A 205 -16.82 11.80 -8.44
CA THR A 205 -15.46 11.95 -7.95
C THR A 205 -14.41 11.25 -8.81
N THR A 206 -14.76 10.15 -9.48
CA THR A 206 -13.83 9.47 -10.42
C THR A 206 -13.53 10.33 -11.65
N LYS A 207 -14.42 11.24 -12.04
CA LYS A 207 -14.17 12.21 -13.12
C LYS A 207 -13.12 13.27 -12.73
N THR A 208 -13.13 13.74 -11.50
CA THR A 208 -12.12 14.71 -11.00
C THR A 208 -10.74 14.07 -10.76
N TRP A 209 -10.66 12.78 -10.50
CA TRP A 209 -9.40 12.06 -10.35
C TRP A 209 -8.68 11.82 -11.67
N SER A 210 -9.43 11.66 -12.76
CA SER A 210 -8.87 11.54 -14.10
C SER A 210 -8.23 12.85 -14.59
N SER A 211 -8.70 13.99 -14.09
CA SER A 211 -8.15 15.31 -14.46
C SER A 211 -7.03 15.83 -13.55
N ALA A 212 -6.80 15.21 -12.39
CA ALA A 212 -5.78 15.62 -11.43
C ALA A 212 -4.42 14.90 -11.62
N THR A 213 -4.23 14.17 -12.71
CA THR A 213 -2.96 13.49 -13.04
C THR A 213 -1.83 14.44 -13.45
N GLY A 214 -2.00 15.75 -13.30
CA GLY A 214 -1.00 16.77 -13.62
C GLY A 214 -0.40 17.53 -12.44
N ALA A 215 -0.76 17.27 -11.20
CA ALA A 215 -0.14 17.92 -10.05
C ALA A 215 0.90 16.99 -9.40
N PRO A 216 2.20 17.41 -9.35
CA PRO A 216 3.20 16.71 -8.54
C PRO A 216 2.83 16.82 -7.06
N LEU A 217 3.08 15.73 -6.31
CA LEU A 217 3.01 15.69 -4.85
C LEU A 217 4.14 16.49 -4.24
#